data_109c22953aac8a79efcda28a6731ce03
#
_entry.id   109c22953aac8a79efcda28a6731ce03
#
_cell.length_a   1.000
_cell.length_b   1.000
_cell.length_c   1.000
_cell.angle_alpha   90.00
_cell.angle_beta   90.00
_cell.angle_gamma   90.00
#
_symmetry.space_group_name_H-M   'P 1'
#
loop_
_entity.id
_entity.type
_entity.pdbx_description
1 polymer ?
#
loop_
_entity_poly.entity_id
_entity_poly.type
_entity_poly.pdbx_seq_one_letter_code
_entity_poly.pdbx_strand_id
1 'polypeptide(L)'
;KSTPDSLAFKVRHKDGTEEITVSIGGFYNASNALAAIAMTRALGVPFENIKRGLSNVKVAGRMELYHMRNKDVDVIVDYAHNKLSYQTLFDNVRKLYPGRKTLLVFGCHGNKAYNRRKDLGELANIYADKIVLTEQDPGTESVTEICRQIREHIDTDKPVKVITDRGEAIAAACDMAEDGWVMVIAGNGADGYQKRGLTYVELPTDGERVQEYIDKNR
;
A
#
# COMPACT_ATOMS: atom_id res chain seq x y z
N LYS A 1 -19.39 4.35 5.13
CA LYS A 1 -18.67 3.49 6.10
C LYS A 1 -17.52 2.82 5.36
N SER A 2 -16.34 2.74 5.96
CA SER A 2 -15.21 1.99 5.40
C SER A 2 -14.66 1.04 6.46
N THR A 3 -14.28 -0.15 5.99
CA THR A 3 -13.50 -1.16 6.73
C THR A 3 -12.17 -1.35 6.00
N PRO A 4 -11.20 -2.09 6.54
CA PRO A 4 -9.95 -2.36 5.84
C PRO A 4 -10.11 -3.03 4.46
N ASP A 5 -11.16 -3.83 4.29
CA ASP A 5 -11.44 -4.65 3.10
C ASP A 5 -12.63 -4.17 2.25
N SER A 6 -13.38 -3.16 2.72
CA SER A 6 -14.58 -2.72 2.01
C SER A 6 -14.92 -1.25 2.23
N LEU A 7 -15.72 -0.71 1.33
CA LEU A 7 -16.25 0.64 1.38
C LEU A 7 -17.73 0.64 1.00
N ALA A 8 -18.58 1.23 1.83
CA ALA A 8 -20.01 1.41 1.55
C ALA A 8 -20.39 2.89 1.57
N PHE A 9 -21.09 3.36 0.55
CA PHE A 9 -21.57 4.74 0.39
C PHE A 9 -22.83 4.84 -0.45
N LYS A 10 -23.47 6.01 -0.44
CA LYS A 10 -24.69 6.29 -1.23
C LYS A 10 -24.34 7.17 -2.42
N VAL A 11 -24.86 6.80 -3.59
CA VAL A 11 -24.76 7.58 -4.83
C VAL A 11 -26.10 8.16 -5.15
N ARG A 12 -26.21 9.50 -5.20
CA ARG A 12 -27.42 10.20 -5.65
C ARG A 12 -27.30 10.45 -7.16
N HIS A 13 -28.35 10.16 -7.88
CA HIS A 13 -28.48 10.42 -9.32
C HIS A 13 -29.89 10.94 -9.65
N LYS A 14 -30.15 11.28 -10.92
CA LYS A 14 -31.41 11.91 -11.34
C LYS A 14 -32.68 11.11 -10.99
N ASP A 15 -32.59 9.78 -10.99
CA ASP A 15 -33.73 8.88 -10.80
C ASP A 15 -33.85 8.33 -9.34
N GLY A 16 -32.90 8.73 -8.42
CA GLY A 16 -32.95 8.26 -7.04
C GLY A 16 -31.59 8.21 -6.32
N THR A 17 -31.50 7.28 -5.38
CA THR A 17 -30.29 7.05 -4.59
C THR A 17 -29.99 5.57 -4.51
N GLU A 18 -28.76 5.18 -4.79
CA GLU A 18 -28.30 3.80 -4.75
C GLU A 18 -27.29 3.60 -3.62
N GLU A 19 -27.41 2.49 -2.92
CA GLU A 19 -26.38 2.03 -1.97
C GLU A 19 -25.35 1.20 -2.73
N ILE A 20 -24.06 1.57 -2.59
CA ILE A 20 -22.94 0.95 -3.27
C ILE A 20 -22.01 0.35 -2.23
N THR A 21 -21.60 -0.89 -2.45
CA THR A 21 -20.51 -1.55 -1.71
C THR A 21 -19.39 -1.88 -2.69
N VAL A 22 -18.18 -1.59 -2.29
CA VAL A 22 -16.93 -1.88 -3.05
C VAL A 22 -16.07 -2.77 -2.16
N SER A 23 -15.55 -3.88 -2.70
CA SER A 23 -14.69 -4.82 -1.96
C SER A 23 -13.22 -4.39 -1.96
N ILE A 24 -12.99 -3.09 -1.75
CA ILE A 24 -11.67 -2.48 -1.53
C ILE A 24 -11.82 -1.45 -0.43
N GLY A 25 -10.98 -1.50 0.60
CA GLY A 25 -10.92 -0.50 1.66
C GLY A 25 -10.42 0.86 1.20
N GLY A 26 -10.48 1.84 2.10
CA GLY A 26 -9.96 3.18 1.85
C GLY A 26 -10.99 4.16 1.27
N PHE A 27 -11.18 5.28 1.96
CA PHE A 27 -12.19 6.29 1.59
C PHE A 27 -11.99 6.91 0.20
N TYR A 28 -10.75 7.02 -0.29
CA TYR A 28 -10.45 7.55 -1.62
C TYR A 28 -10.99 6.65 -2.76
N ASN A 29 -11.23 5.38 -2.49
CA ASN A 29 -11.84 4.48 -3.46
C ASN A 29 -13.30 4.81 -3.77
N ALA A 30 -13.96 5.66 -2.97
CA ALA A 30 -15.28 6.20 -3.32
C ALA A 30 -15.20 7.03 -4.62
N SER A 31 -14.17 7.86 -4.79
CA SER A 31 -13.99 8.64 -6.01
C SER A 31 -13.70 7.76 -7.23
N ASN A 32 -12.87 6.73 -7.06
CA ASN A 32 -12.58 5.75 -8.10
C ASN A 32 -13.85 5.00 -8.53
N ALA A 33 -14.64 4.54 -7.55
CA ALA A 33 -15.92 3.86 -7.81
C ALA A 33 -16.92 4.79 -8.48
N LEU A 34 -17.02 6.07 -8.06
CA LEU A 34 -17.90 7.06 -8.70
C LEU A 34 -17.54 7.30 -10.17
N ALA A 35 -16.25 7.36 -10.50
CA ALA A 35 -15.80 7.47 -11.88
C ALA A 35 -16.24 6.24 -12.72
N ALA A 36 -16.03 5.03 -12.18
CA ALA A 36 -16.47 3.80 -12.84
C ALA A 36 -17.99 3.75 -13.00
N ILE A 37 -18.76 4.15 -11.99
CA ILE A 37 -20.23 4.24 -12.05
C ILE A 37 -20.66 5.22 -13.14
N ALA A 38 -20.07 6.43 -13.17
CA ALA A 38 -20.43 7.45 -14.15
C ALA A 38 -20.18 6.97 -15.57
N MET A 39 -19.04 6.36 -15.84
CA MET A 39 -18.69 5.81 -17.15
C MET A 39 -19.61 4.67 -17.59
N THR A 40 -19.84 3.70 -16.70
CA THR A 40 -20.69 2.54 -17.02
C THR A 40 -22.16 2.93 -17.19
N ARG A 41 -22.64 3.90 -16.40
CA ARG A 41 -23.99 4.46 -16.58
C ARG A 41 -24.13 5.21 -17.90
N ALA A 42 -23.13 5.97 -18.32
CA ALA A 42 -23.14 6.62 -19.63
C ALA A 42 -23.21 5.61 -20.79
N LEU A 43 -22.68 4.41 -20.61
CA LEU A 43 -22.80 3.28 -21.54
C LEU A 43 -24.11 2.49 -21.41
N GLY A 44 -25.05 2.92 -20.55
CA GLY A 44 -26.36 2.27 -20.38
C GLY A 44 -26.35 1.05 -19.46
N VAL A 45 -25.26 0.76 -18.73
CA VAL A 45 -25.22 -0.39 -17.81
C VAL A 45 -26.19 -0.19 -16.64
N PRO A 46 -27.08 -1.15 -16.33
CA PRO A 46 -27.97 -1.07 -15.18
C PRO A 46 -27.23 -1.02 -13.84
N PHE A 47 -27.77 -0.29 -12.85
CA PHE A 47 -27.16 -0.20 -11.51
C PHE A 47 -26.92 -1.55 -10.84
N GLU A 48 -27.81 -2.51 -11.02
CA GLU A 48 -27.66 -3.86 -10.44
C GLU A 48 -26.38 -4.57 -10.93
N ASN A 49 -26.06 -4.41 -12.22
CA ASN A 49 -24.83 -4.97 -12.78
C ASN A 49 -23.58 -4.23 -12.25
N ILE A 50 -23.69 -2.90 -12.09
CA ILE A 50 -22.63 -2.08 -11.53
C ILE A 50 -22.36 -2.45 -10.07
N LYS A 51 -23.41 -2.57 -9.25
CA LYS A 51 -23.30 -3.01 -7.85
C LYS A 51 -22.62 -4.38 -7.74
N ARG A 52 -23.07 -5.34 -8.55
CA ARG A 52 -22.46 -6.68 -8.58
C ARG A 52 -20.99 -6.65 -9.00
N GLY A 53 -20.62 -5.82 -9.97
CA GLY A 53 -19.22 -5.62 -10.37
C GLY A 53 -18.40 -5.04 -9.24
N LEU A 54 -18.87 -3.95 -8.63
CA LEU A 54 -18.14 -3.26 -7.55
C LEU A 54 -18.02 -4.10 -6.26
N SER A 55 -19.04 -4.91 -5.92
CA SER A 55 -18.99 -5.77 -4.75
C SER A 55 -18.05 -6.98 -4.90
N ASN A 56 -17.55 -7.24 -6.10
CA ASN A 56 -16.60 -8.33 -6.38
C ASN A 56 -15.23 -7.83 -6.86
N VAL A 57 -15.05 -6.49 -6.95
CA VAL A 57 -13.80 -5.94 -7.47
C VAL A 57 -12.66 -6.15 -6.47
N LYS A 58 -11.52 -6.61 -6.98
CA LYS A 58 -10.23 -6.61 -6.28
C LYS A 58 -9.21 -5.98 -7.20
N VAL A 59 -8.38 -5.10 -6.65
CA VAL A 59 -7.27 -4.49 -7.38
C VAL A 59 -6.00 -4.82 -6.63
N ALA A 60 -5.21 -5.74 -7.18
CA ALA A 60 -3.94 -6.13 -6.58
C ALA A 60 -3.05 -4.89 -6.34
N GLY A 61 -2.37 -4.85 -5.21
CA GLY A 61 -1.50 -3.76 -4.82
C GLY A 61 -2.21 -2.41 -4.56
N ARG A 62 -3.52 -2.40 -4.26
CA ARG A 62 -4.28 -1.21 -3.89
C ARG A 62 -5.10 -1.49 -2.63
N MET A 63 -4.62 -1.04 -1.47
CA MET A 63 -5.20 -1.40 -0.17
C MET A 63 -5.44 -2.91 -0.05
N GLU A 64 -4.55 -3.70 -0.63
CA GLU A 64 -4.66 -5.15 -0.62
C GLU A 64 -4.33 -5.66 0.78
N LEU A 65 -5.30 -6.35 1.40
CA LEU A 65 -5.24 -6.74 2.80
C LEU A 65 -4.88 -8.22 2.96
N TYR A 66 -3.94 -8.49 3.84
CA TYR A 66 -3.57 -9.82 4.31
C TYR A 66 -3.64 -9.87 5.84
N HIS A 67 -3.97 -11.03 6.39
CA HIS A 67 -3.98 -11.29 7.83
C HIS A 67 -2.91 -12.33 8.16
N MET A 68 -2.01 -12.01 9.08
CA MET A 68 -1.06 -12.99 9.59
C MET A 68 -1.80 -14.01 10.46
N ARG A 69 -1.48 -15.31 10.30
CA ARG A 69 -2.19 -16.38 11.01
C ARG A 69 -1.67 -16.62 12.42
N ASN A 70 -0.40 -16.30 12.64
CA ASN A 70 0.33 -16.53 13.89
C ASN A 70 0.43 -15.28 14.78
N LYS A 71 -0.09 -14.14 14.32
CA LYS A 71 -0.05 -12.84 15.04
C LYS A 71 -1.29 -12.03 14.70
N ASP A 72 -1.76 -11.17 15.62
CA ASP A 72 -2.79 -10.15 15.33
C ASP A 72 -2.17 -8.97 14.55
N VAL A 73 -1.79 -9.24 13.29
CA VAL A 73 -1.19 -8.25 12.39
C VAL A 73 -1.93 -8.26 11.06
N ASP A 74 -2.41 -7.10 10.67
CA ASP A 74 -2.90 -6.83 9.31
C ASP A 74 -1.76 -6.26 8.47
N VAL A 75 -1.61 -6.78 7.25
CA VAL A 75 -0.63 -6.33 6.27
C VAL A 75 -1.35 -5.69 5.10
N ILE A 76 -1.02 -4.44 4.80
CA ILE A 76 -1.58 -3.68 3.67
C ILE A 76 -0.49 -3.53 2.62
N VAL A 77 -0.76 -4.00 1.41
CA VAL A 77 0.08 -3.77 0.22
C VAL A 77 -0.55 -2.68 -0.63
N ASP A 78 0.20 -1.61 -0.91
CA ASP A 78 -0.28 -0.47 -1.71
C ASP A 78 0.79 0.10 -2.64
N TYR A 79 0.36 0.62 -3.76
CA TYR A 79 1.24 1.23 -4.78
C TYR A 79 1.65 2.67 -4.45
N ALA A 80 1.23 3.25 -3.35
CA ALA A 80 1.58 4.60 -2.96
C ALA A 80 3.11 4.80 -3.01
N HIS A 81 3.57 5.82 -3.76
CA HIS A 81 4.99 6.05 -4.03
C HIS A 81 5.37 7.53 -4.18
N ASN A 82 4.49 8.44 -3.79
CA ASN A 82 4.72 9.88 -3.79
C ASN A 82 4.03 10.53 -2.58
N LYS A 83 4.35 11.80 -2.32
CA LYS A 83 3.87 12.53 -1.15
C LYS A 83 2.36 12.46 -0.95
N LEU A 84 1.59 12.79 -1.99
CA LEU A 84 0.12 12.83 -1.90
C LEU A 84 -0.47 11.43 -1.66
N SER A 85 0.01 10.42 -2.39
CA SER A 85 -0.47 9.05 -2.22
C SER A 85 -0.12 8.49 -0.84
N TYR A 86 1.06 8.83 -0.28
CA TYR A 86 1.43 8.45 1.09
C TYR A 86 0.51 9.08 2.13
N GLN A 87 0.31 10.40 2.06
CA GLN A 87 -0.61 11.09 2.95
C GLN A 87 -2.00 10.45 2.91
N THR A 88 -2.52 10.24 1.70
CA THR A 88 -3.83 9.62 1.51
C THR A 88 -3.90 8.22 2.10
N LEU A 89 -2.89 7.37 1.83
CA LEU A 89 -2.81 6.00 2.36
C LEU A 89 -2.79 6.01 3.89
N PHE A 90 -1.88 6.76 4.50
CA PHE A 90 -1.71 6.75 5.95
C PHE A 90 -2.84 7.43 6.71
N ASP A 91 -3.47 8.45 6.15
CA ASP A 91 -4.69 9.04 6.72
C ASP A 91 -5.84 8.00 6.75
N ASN A 92 -5.91 7.12 5.74
CA ASN A 92 -6.86 6.02 5.73
C ASN A 92 -6.47 4.93 6.74
N VAL A 93 -5.20 4.52 6.78
CA VAL A 93 -4.70 3.52 7.75
C VAL A 93 -5.00 3.97 9.18
N ARG A 94 -4.71 5.22 9.56
CA ARG A 94 -5.02 5.75 10.89
C ARG A 94 -6.52 5.73 11.23
N LYS A 95 -7.38 5.98 10.25
CA LYS A 95 -8.84 5.91 10.45
C LYS A 95 -9.37 4.49 10.58
N LEU A 96 -8.76 3.54 9.87
CA LEU A 96 -9.17 2.13 9.86
C LEU A 96 -8.60 1.36 11.06
N TYR A 97 -7.44 1.77 11.56
CA TYR A 97 -6.69 1.12 12.63
C TYR A 97 -6.36 2.11 13.78
N PRO A 98 -7.38 2.70 14.42
CA PRO A 98 -7.15 3.69 15.47
C PRO A 98 -6.35 3.09 16.63
N GLY A 99 -5.23 3.74 16.97
CA GLY A 99 -4.37 3.34 18.09
C GLY A 99 -3.41 2.18 17.81
N ARG A 100 -3.47 1.52 16.65
CA ARG A 100 -2.46 0.52 16.26
C ARG A 100 -1.16 1.18 15.84
N LYS A 101 -0.04 0.60 16.23
CA LYS A 101 1.29 1.00 15.74
C LYS A 101 1.49 0.54 14.31
N THR A 102 2.29 1.32 13.57
CA THR A 102 2.53 1.08 12.14
C THR A 102 3.98 0.70 11.89
N LEU A 103 4.19 -0.46 11.23
CA LEU A 103 5.45 -0.84 10.62
C LEU A 103 5.38 -0.55 9.12
N LEU A 104 6.32 0.23 8.59
CA LEU A 104 6.34 0.63 7.19
C LEU A 104 7.53 0.02 6.46
N VAL A 105 7.27 -0.63 5.32
CA VAL A 105 8.30 -1.11 4.37
C VAL A 105 8.20 -0.29 3.09
N PHE A 106 9.28 0.40 2.70
CA PHE A 106 9.30 1.17 1.46
C PHE A 106 10.70 1.47 0.94
N GLY A 107 10.75 1.97 -0.27
CA GLY A 107 11.93 2.50 -0.92
C GLY A 107 11.61 3.70 -1.81
N CYS A 108 12.59 4.15 -2.57
CA CYS A 108 12.43 5.16 -3.61
C CYS A 108 13.12 4.72 -4.89
N HIS A 109 12.61 5.24 -6.02
CA HIS A 109 13.22 5.00 -7.33
C HIS A 109 14.63 5.61 -7.40
N GLY A 110 15.49 4.92 -8.13
CA GLY A 110 16.76 5.49 -8.60
C GLY A 110 16.59 6.26 -9.91
N ASN A 111 17.51 7.15 -10.19
CA ASN A 111 17.64 7.94 -11.42
C ASN A 111 16.48 8.89 -11.73
N LYS A 112 15.50 9.05 -10.84
CA LYS A 112 14.35 9.95 -11.01
C LYS A 112 13.72 10.33 -9.67
N ALA A 113 12.93 11.41 -9.68
CA ALA A 113 12.07 11.82 -8.56
C ALA A 113 12.80 11.92 -7.21
N TYR A 114 14.00 12.50 -7.20
CA TYR A 114 14.89 12.60 -6.02
C TYR A 114 14.21 13.28 -4.82
N ASN A 115 13.29 14.22 -5.06
CA ASN A 115 12.51 14.88 -4.01
C ASN A 115 11.69 13.90 -3.17
N ARG A 116 11.32 12.73 -3.71
CA ARG A 116 10.58 11.72 -2.96
C ARG A 116 11.36 11.16 -1.78
N ARG A 117 12.70 11.11 -1.84
CA ARG A 117 13.54 10.62 -0.74
C ARG A 117 13.31 11.44 0.52
N LYS A 118 13.26 12.77 0.37
CA LYS A 118 12.90 13.71 1.43
C LYS A 118 11.43 13.56 1.81
N ASP A 119 10.53 13.73 0.84
CA ASP A 119 9.08 13.75 1.09
C ASP A 119 8.59 12.49 1.81
N LEU A 120 9.06 11.30 1.38
CA LEU A 120 8.63 10.03 1.96
C LEU A 120 9.35 9.73 3.28
N GLY A 121 10.59 10.17 3.46
CA GLY A 121 11.30 10.10 4.74
C GLY A 121 10.59 10.91 5.82
N GLU A 122 10.25 12.16 5.54
CA GLU A 122 9.49 13.03 6.45
C GLU A 122 8.11 12.44 6.79
N LEU A 123 7.39 11.89 5.81
CA LEU A 123 6.10 11.25 6.04
C LEU A 123 6.22 9.95 6.83
N ALA A 124 7.23 9.12 6.54
CA ALA A 124 7.52 7.92 7.30
C ALA A 124 7.81 8.24 8.78
N ASN A 125 8.51 9.35 9.02
CA ASN A 125 8.76 9.84 10.38
C ASN A 125 7.46 10.18 11.14
N ILE A 126 6.47 10.75 10.43
CA ILE A 126 5.18 11.13 11.02
C ILE A 126 4.26 9.93 11.26
N TYR A 127 4.24 8.98 10.32
CA TYR A 127 3.20 7.95 10.28
C TYR A 127 3.62 6.58 10.81
N ALA A 128 4.90 6.25 10.76
CA ALA A 128 5.39 4.93 11.15
C ALA A 128 6.08 4.93 12.52
N ASP A 129 5.87 3.86 13.29
CA ASP A 129 6.57 3.60 14.56
C ASP A 129 7.87 2.83 14.34
N LYS A 130 7.93 2.00 13.29
CA LYS A 130 9.10 1.22 12.87
C LYS A 130 9.18 1.23 11.34
N ILE A 131 10.38 1.29 10.79
CA ILE A 131 10.61 1.45 9.36
C ILE A 131 11.61 0.42 8.85
N VAL A 132 11.31 -0.19 7.71
CA VAL A 132 12.25 -0.99 6.91
C VAL A 132 12.42 -0.31 5.55
N LEU A 133 13.64 0.15 5.28
CA LEU A 133 14.00 0.73 3.98
C LEU A 133 14.57 -0.35 3.07
N THR A 134 14.14 -0.36 1.82
CA THR A 134 14.52 -1.38 0.84
C THR A 134 14.56 -0.80 -0.58
N GLU A 135 14.84 -1.63 -1.57
CA GLU A 135 14.80 -1.23 -2.98
C GLU A 135 13.39 -0.95 -3.49
N GLN A 136 13.32 -0.01 -4.43
CA GLN A 136 12.17 0.22 -5.32
C GLN A 136 12.70 0.77 -6.65
N ASP A 137 12.76 -0.05 -7.71
CA ASP A 137 13.28 0.36 -9.02
C ASP A 137 14.60 1.15 -8.93
N PRO A 138 15.68 0.60 -8.34
CA PRO A 138 16.91 1.37 -8.09
C PRO A 138 17.59 1.85 -9.37
N GLY A 139 17.32 1.22 -10.52
CA GLY A 139 18.01 1.53 -11.76
C GLY A 139 19.50 1.30 -11.62
N THR A 140 20.31 2.31 -11.95
CA THR A 140 21.79 2.26 -11.85
C THR A 140 22.33 2.82 -10.52
N GLU A 141 21.45 3.31 -9.63
CA GLU A 141 21.88 3.82 -8.33
C GLU A 141 22.03 2.70 -7.28
N SER A 142 22.89 2.93 -6.32
CA SER A 142 23.03 2.04 -5.17
C SER A 142 21.80 2.12 -4.27
N VAL A 143 21.19 0.97 -3.98
CA VAL A 143 20.05 0.86 -3.05
C VAL A 143 20.44 1.40 -1.67
N THR A 144 21.65 1.08 -1.19
CA THR A 144 22.17 1.59 0.09
C THR A 144 22.23 3.11 0.11
N GLU A 145 22.65 3.73 -0.99
CA GLU A 145 22.73 5.19 -1.09
C GLU A 145 21.34 5.83 -1.13
N ILE A 146 20.40 5.25 -1.86
CA ILE A 146 18.99 5.68 -1.86
C ILE A 146 18.42 5.63 -0.44
N CYS A 147 18.61 4.49 0.25
CA CYS A 147 18.14 4.32 1.63
C CYS A 147 18.81 5.30 2.60
N ARG A 148 20.10 5.59 2.43
CA ARG A 148 20.82 6.58 3.23
C ARG A 148 20.21 7.97 3.09
N GLN A 149 19.90 8.39 1.86
CA GLN A 149 19.28 9.68 1.59
C GLN A 149 17.87 9.78 2.15
N ILE A 150 17.08 8.69 2.10
CA ILE A 150 15.78 8.64 2.78
C ILE A 150 15.95 8.78 4.29
N ARG A 151 16.92 8.05 4.87
CA ARG A 151 17.18 8.02 6.32
C ARG A 151 17.57 9.38 6.90
N GLU A 152 18.19 10.27 6.13
CA GLU A 152 18.54 11.63 6.53
C GLU A 152 17.31 12.50 6.88
N HIS A 153 16.13 12.11 6.44
CA HIS A 153 14.86 12.80 6.69
C HIS A 153 13.96 12.08 7.71
N ILE A 154 14.53 11.13 8.45
CA ILE A 154 13.85 10.40 9.53
C ILE A 154 14.62 10.66 10.83
N ASP A 155 13.91 10.92 11.94
CA ASP A 155 14.51 11.19 13.24
C ASP A 155 15.46 10.07 13.68
N THR A 156 16.53 10.44 14.36
CA THR A 156 17.62 9.50 14.73
C THR A 156 17.20 8.42 15.71
N ASP A 157 16.23 8.70 16.57
CA ASP A 157 15.69 7.79 17.58
C ASP A 157 14.63 6.82 17.03
N LYS A 158 14.11 7.09 15.81
CA LYS A 158 13.16 6.19 15.17
C LYS A 158 13.83 4.88 14.74
N PRO A 159 13.23 3.71 15.10
CA PRO A 159 13.76 2.41 14.68
C PRO A 159 13.69 2.25 13.14
N VAL A 160 14.84 2.27 12.50
CA VAL A 160 14.96 2.08 11.04
C VAL A 160 15.93 0.94 10.76
N LYS A 161 15.50 -0.02 9.94
CA LYS A 161 16.35 -1.09 9.40
C LYS A 161 16.48 -0.93 7.88
N VAL A 162 17.67 -1.12 7.35
CA VAL A 162 17.92 -1.14 5.90
C VAL A 162 18.18 -2.58 5.47
N ILE A 163 17.40 -3.08 4.54
CA ILE A 163 17.54 -4.41 3.92
C ILE A 163 17.37 -4.21 2.42
N THR A 164 18.44 -4.37 1.66
CA THR A 164 18.49 -3.97 0.25
C THR A 164 17.61 -4.82 -0.66
N ASP A 165 17.53 -6.13 -0.43
CA ASP A 165 16.59 -7.01 -1.16
C ASP A 165 15.17 -6.84 -0.61
N ARG A 166 14.22 -6.57 -1.50
CA ARG A 166 12.83 -6.30 -1.11
C ARG A 166 12.13 -7.52 -0.54
N GLY A 167 12.44 -8.72 -1.03
CA GLY A 167 11.86 -9.96 -0.49
C GLY A 167 12.32 -10.25 0.93
N GLU A 168 13.62 -10.12 1.17
CA GLU A 168 14.19 -10.24 2.52
C GLU A 168 13.67 -9.15 3.46
N ALA A 169 13.48 -7.92 2.94
CA ALA A 169 12.92 -6.82 3.71
C ALA A 169 11.48 -7.09 4.17
N ILE A 170 10.63 -7.62 3.28
CA ILE A 170 9.25 -7.99 3.60
C ILE A 170 9.21 -9.13 4.62
N ALA A 171 10.00 -10.18 4.42
CA ALA A 171 10.07 -11.30 5.36
C ALA A 171 10.53 -10.84 6.76
N ALA A 172 11.61 -10.04 6.81
CA ALA A 172 12.11 -9.49 8.07
C ALA A 172 11.10 -8.54 8.74
N ALA A 173 10.33 -7.78 7.97
CA ALA A 173 9.26 -6.93 8.50
C ALA A 173 8.13 -7.77 9.10
N CYS A 174 7.75 -8.87 8.46
CA CYS A 174 6.78 -9.81 9.02
C CYS A 174 7.25 -10.39 10.36
N ASP A 175 8.54 -10.74 10.49
CA ASP A 175 9.11 -11.22 11.76
C ASP A 175 9.08 -10.14 12.84
N MET A 176 9.36 -8.88 12.46
CA MET A 176 9.45 -7.72 13.35
C MET A 176 8.10 -7.15 13.79
N ALA A 177 7.02 -7.50 13.11
CA ALA A 177 5.68 -7.05 13.44
C ALA A 177 5.19 -7.73 14.73
N GLU A 178 4.57 -6.97 15.60
CA GLU A 178 4.07 -7.41 16.93
C GLU A 178 2.55 -7.43 16.93
N ASP A 179 1.94 -8.20 17.84
CA ASP A 179 0.48 -8.26 17.97
C ASP A 179 -0.14 -6.87 18.15
N GLY A 180 -1.24 -6.63 17.46
CA GLY A 180 -1.93 -5.35 17.48
C GLY A 180 -1.31 -4.29 16.55
N TRP A 181 -0.31 -4.63 15.72
CA TRP A 181 0.27 -3.72 14.74
C TRP A 181 -0.46 -3.79 13.39
N VAL A 182 -0.28 -2.75 12.58
CA VAL A 182 -0.55 -2.78 11.15
C VAL A 182 0.76 -2.63 10.39
N MET A 183 1.01 -3.50 9.43
CA MET A 183 2.16 -3.41 8.53
C MET A 183 1.71 -2.84 7.19
N VAL A 184 2.44 -1.84 6.69
CA VAL A 184 2.20 -1.23 5.38
C VAL A 184 3.41 -1.45 4.50
N ILE A 185 3.21 -2.08 3.35
CA ILE A 185 4.21 -2.26 2.30
C ILE A 185 3.82 -1.36 1.15
N ALA A 186 4.64 -0.33 0.90
CA ALA A 186 4.32 0.72 -0.05
C ALA A 186 5.34 0.79 -1.21
N GLY A 187 4.84 1.19 -2.36
CA GLY A 187 5.66 1.54 -3.53
C GLY A 187 5.42 0.68 -4.76
N ASN A 188 5.60 -0.64 -4.69
CA ASN A 188 5.50 -1.52 -5.85
C ASN A 188 4.08 -2.07 -6.06
N GLY A 189 3.31 -2.26 -4.98
CA GLY A 189 1.96 -2.82 -5.10
C GLY A 189 1.98 -4.18 -5.80
N ALA A 190 1.37 -4.27 -6.98
CA ALA A 190 1.28 -5.48 -7.79
C ALA A 190 2.32 -5.55 -8.93
N ASP A 191 3.34 -4.68 -8.93
CA ASP A 191 4.38 -4.75 -9.96
C ASP A 191 5.21 -6.03 -9.77
N GLY A 192 5.16 -6.93 -10.75
CA GLY A 192 5.90 -8.20 -10.77
C GLY A 192 7.30 -8.07 -11.38
N TYR A 193 7.88 -6.89 -11.36
CA TYR A 193 9.22 -6.62 -11.88
C TYR A 193 9.85 -5.42 -11.16
N GLN A 194 11.18 -5.33 -11.23
CA GLN A 194 11.94 -4.14 -10.83
C GLN A 194 13.00 -3.78 -11.86
N LYS A 195 13.24 -2.48 -12.01
CA LYS A 195 14.35 -1.98 -12.79
C LYS A 195 15.65 -2.08 -11.99
N ARG A 196 16.52 -3.02 -12.35
CA ARG A 196 17.88 -3.17 -11.81
C ARG A 196 18.90 -2.88 -12.92
N GLY A 197 19.76 -1.88 -12.75
CA GLY A 197 20.59 -1.37 -13.81
C GLY A 197 19.76 -0.76 -14.94
N LEU A 198 19.97 -1.24 -16.17
CA LEU A 198 19.25 -0.81 -17.37
C LEU A 198 18.14 -1.78 -17.79
N THR A 199 17.96 -2.88 -17.07
CA THR A 199 17.00 -3.95 -17.40
C THR A 199 15.89 -4.05 -16.39
N TYR A 200 14.74 -4.63 -16.78
CA TYR A 200 13.69 -5.05 -15.89
C TYR A 200 13.88 -6.52 -15.54
N VAL A 201 13.82 -6.84 -14.26
CA VAL A 201 13.94 -8.19 -13.72
C VAL A 201 12.58 -8.59 -13.17
N GLU A 202 12.05 -9.74 -13.61
CA GLU A 202 10.83 -10.31 -13.04
C GLU A 202 11.09 -10.77 -11.60
N LEU A 203 10.18 -10.40 -10.72
CA LEU A 203 10.22 -10.72 -9.28
C LEU A 203 8.79 -10.98 -8.79
N PRO A 204 8.62 -11.78 -7.75
CA PRO A 204 7.33 -11.87 -7.09
C PRO A 204 6.83 -10.49 -6.62
N THR A 205 5.54 -10.25 -6.75
CA THR A 205 4.88 -9.04 -6.23
C THR A 205 4.99 -8.97 -4.70
N ASP A 206 4.76 -7.79 -4.13
CA ASP A 206 4.75 -7.63 -2.67
C ASP A 206 3.69 -8.52 -2.01
N GLY A 207 2.50 -8.65 -2.64
CA GLY A 207 1.42 -9.51 -2.16
C GLY A 207 1.77 -10.99 -2.18
N GLU A 208 2.41 -11.48 -3.26
CA GLU A 208 2.89 -12.87 -3.33
C GLU A 208 3.92 -13.17 -2.25
N ARG A 209 4.84 -12.26 -1.96
CA ARG A 209 5.84 -12.40 -0.90
C ARG A 209 5.20 -12.47 0.49
N VAL A 210 4.20 -11.62 0.75
CA VAL A 210 3.43 -11.67 2.00
C VAL A 210 2.69 -13.00 2.12
N GLN A 211 2.02 -13.45 1.05
CA GLN A 211 1.28 -14.71 1.06
C GLN A 211 2.23 -15.90 1.28
N GLU A 212 3.37 -15.92 0.63
CA GLU A 212 4.41 -16.94 0.81
C GLU A 212 4.90 -17.01 2.26
N TYR A 213 5.13 -15.84 2.89
CA TYR A 213 5.50 -15.78 4.31
C TYR A 213 4.41 -16.37 5.21
N ILE A 214 3.14 -15.97 4.99
CA ILE A 214 1.99 -16.47 5.75
C ILE A 214 1.85 -17.98 5.62
N ASP A 215 2.06 -18.52 4.42
CA ASP A 215 1.92 -19.95 4.16
C ASP A 215 3.04 -20.80 4.78
N LYS A 216 4.24 -20.24 4.92
CA LYS A 216 5.38 -20.87 5.59
C LYS A 216 5.28 -20.84 7.12
N ASN A 217 4.56 -19.88 7.70
CA ASN A 217 4.47 -19.65 9.15
C ASN A 217 3.04 -19.88 9.68
N ARG A 218 2.44 -20.97 9.26
CA ARG A 218 1.08 -21.38 9.68
C ARG A 218 1.03 -21.84 11.13
#